data_4fd6cb45058defca7f6e156c6a7bf14b
#
_entry.id   4fd6cb45058defca7f6e156c6a7bf14b
#
_cell.length_a   1.000
_cell.length_b   1.000
_cell.length_c   1.000
_cell.angle_alpha   90.00
_cell.angle_beta   90.00
_cell.angle_gamma   90.00
#
_symmetry.space_group_name_H-M   'P 1'
#
loop_
_entity.id
_entity.type
_entity.pdbx_description
1 polymer ?
#
loop_
_entity_poly.entity_id
_entity_poly.type
_entity_poly.pdbx_seq_one_letter_code
_entity_poly.pdbx_strand_id
1 'polypeptide(L)'
;MDYSVTIVAKTTLSLSKNAGTGRLAYEIQGADKSSIVEATTNVDWIKNFNYAEPGYVQFDYTALDEGVESRSGQITLSYTGAADVVVTVNQGGTMTFELTIDPKSITANGCAMQIVPSNESETYLCAFMTKEYVDSFESDEAFIQADLEAVKEQAESRGMKLSEWLNILLMKGSKTNTVDDLSLANTAYYGYVYGCTSEGVPTTDLFKAEFTTQNVEMTDLTFTVTSKQVNADPYPDNNPYNVEVTITPSNPDAKWMFSTMNSYVYKVDEWTSKEYLQELQSSARKQRPTLYQGEQKFMLNTSLKNRVWGGNDYYFWCFGMDDNYNINSENAEEYFNGVYPAEEFESEEGKELLKSLGIEGDY
;
A
#
# COMPACT_ATOMS: atom_id res chain seq x y z
N MET A 1 40.91 2.77 40.85
CA MET A 1 40.28 2.15 39.69
C MET A 1 40.07 3.27 38.68
N ASP A 2 40.88 3.29 37.63
CA ASP A 2 40.70 4.25 36.53
C ASP A 2 39.46 3.79 35.74
N TYR A 3 38.33 4.37 36.02
CA TYR A 3 37.19 4.20 35.16
C TYR A 3 37.41 5.11 33.94
N SER A 4 37.89 4.53 32.84
CA SER A 4 37.97 5.27 31.58
C SER A 4 36.56 5.60 31.11
N VAL A 5 36.19 6.85 31.17
CA VAL A 5 34.94 7.37 30.57
C VAL A 5 35.15 7.38 29.06
N THR A 6 34.13 6.93 28.31
CA THR A 6 34.20 6.87 26.85
C THR A 6 32.91 7.39 26.25
N ILE A 7 33.02 8.22 25.22
CA ILE A 7 31.89 8.62 24.38
C ILE A 7 31.77 7.61 23.26
N VAL A 8 30.56 7.07 23.06
CA VAL A 8 30.19 6.21 21.93
C VAL A 8 29.18 6.95 21.08
N ALA A 9 29.51 7.20 19.83
CA ALA A 9 28.61 7.81 18.83
C ALA A 9 28.97 7.27 17.43
N LYS A 10 28.05 7.47 16.46
CA LYS A 10 28.37 7.21 15.04
C LYS A 10 29.47 8.17 14.59
N THR A 11 30.35 7.74 13.71
CA THR A 11 31.42 8.55 13.16
C THR A 11 31.02 9.39 11.96
N THR A 12 29.86 9.09 11.39
CA THR A 12 29.31 9.82 10.23
C THR A 12 27.81 10.05 10.41
N LEU A 13 27.32 11.18 9.93
CA LEU A 13 25.91 11.58 9.89
C LEU A 13 25.61 12.19 8.52
N SER A 14 24.52 11.79 7.88
CA SER A 14 24.06 12.34 6.61
C SER A 14 22.84 13.23 6.85
N LEU A 15 22.76 14.36 6.15
CA LEU A 15 21.71 15.37 6.23
C LEU A 15 21.13 15.63 4.82
N SER A 16 19.84 15.94 4.76
CA SER A 16 19.18 16.42 3.55
C SER A 16 19.84 17.69 3.02
N LYS A 17 19.74 17.94 1.71
CA LYS A 17 20.18 19.20 1.10
C LYS A 17 19.40 20.41 1.59
N ASN A 18 18.16 20.22 2.00
CA ASN A 18 17.29 21.26 2.55
C ASN A 18 17.66 21.61 3.98
N ALA A 19 17.31 22.81 4.45
CA ALA A 19 17.47 23.18 5.85
C ALA A 19 16.62 22.26 6.74
N GLY A 20 17.10 21.99 7.95
CA GLY A 20 16.38 21.13 8.89
C GLY A 20 17.04 21.06 10.27
N THR A 21 16.53 20.13 11.07
CA THR A 21 17.09 19.79 12.39
C THR A 21 17.73 18.41 12.31
N GLY A 22 19.01 18.33 12.66
CA GLY A 22 19.76 17.09 12.78
C GLY A 22 19.70 16.54 14.20
N ARG A 23 19.89 15.20 14.35
CA ARG A 23 19.90 14.51 15.65
C ARG A 23 21.04 13.51 15.68
N LEU A 24 21.94 13.65 16.64
CA LEU A 24 23.11 12.80 16.85
C LEU A 24 22.97 12.05 18.16
N ALA A 25 22.84 10.72 18.10
CA ALA A 25 22.79 9.87 19.27
C ALA A 25 24.20 9.65 19.84
N TYR A 26 24.33 9.65 21.17
CA TYR A 26 25.55 9.31 21.90
C TYR A 26 25.25 8.56 23.20
N GLU A 27 26.26 7.85 23.69
CA GLU A 27 26.27 7.23 25.00
C GLU A 27 27.59 7.58 25.69
N ILE A 28 27.54 7.87 27.00
CA ILE A 28 28.74 8.08 27.82
C ILE A 28 28.90 6.85 28.73
N GLN A 29 29.81 5.96 28.41
CA GLN A 29 30.12 4.79 29.22
C GLN A 29 31.02 5.18 30.38
N GLY A 30 30.71 4.66 31.57
CA GLY A 30 31.46 4.95 32.80
C GLY A 30 31.05 6.26 33.50
N ALA A 31 30.02 6.96 33.02
CA ALA A 31 29.43 8.14 33.64
C ALA A 31 27.96 7.94 34.02
N ASP A 32 27.38 8.90 34.75
CA ASP A 32 25.98 8.91 35.08
C ASP A 32 25.12 9.07 33.81
N LYS A 33 23.98 8.39 33.75
CA LYS A 33 23.06 8.46 32.60
C LYS A 33 22.49 9.85 32.32
N SER A 34 22.56 10.77 33.28
CA SER A 34 22.16 12.16 33.12
C SER A 34 23.28 13.05 32.59
N SER A 35 24.48 12.51 32.37
CA SER A 35 25.64 13.25 31.86
C SER A 35 25.40 13.68 30.40
N ILE A 36 25.79 14.90 30.09
CA ILE A 36 25.58 15.54 28.78
C ILE A 36 26.94 15.88 28.19
N VAL A 37 27.12 15.55 26.89
CA VAL A 37 28.30 15.97 26.14
C VAL A 37 28.22 17.46 25.81
N GLU A 38 29.35 18.11 25.61
CA GLU A 38 29.43 19.38 24.90
C GLU A 38 29.66 19.10 23.40
N ALA A 39 28.88 19.74 22.52
CA ALA A 39 29.04 19.62 21.07
C ALA A 39 29.52 20.93 20.47
N THR A 40 30.54 20.85 19.64
CA THR A 40 31.06 21.98 18.86
C THR A 40 31.12 21.59 17.40
N THR A 41 31.20 22.57 16.50
CA THR A 41 31.34 22.35 15.06
C THR A 41 32.43 23.22 14.45
N ASN A 42 32.99 22.75 13.35
CA ASN A 42 33.97 23.46 12.55
C ASN A 42 33.38 24.23 11.37
N VAL A 43 32.05 24.27 11.25
CA VAL A 43 31.33 24.89 10.13
C VAL A 43 30.21 25.80 10.62
N ASP A 44 29.86 26.80 9.84
CA ASP A 44 28.87 27.85 10.18
C ASP A 44 27.42 27.45 9.83
N TRP A 45 27.24 26.45 9.01
CA TRP A 45 25.92 25.96 8.58
C TRP A 45 25.29 24.96 9.56
N ILE A 46 26.01 24.51 10.60
CA ILE A 46 25.51 23.73 11.74
C ILE A 46 25.51 24.64 12.97
N LYS A 47 24.36 24.76 13.67
CA LYS A 47 24.18 25.70 14.78
C LYS A 47 23.05 25.28 15.72
N ASN A 48 22.85 26.05 16.79
CA ASN A 48 21.73 25.87 17.73
C ASN A 48 21.71 24.47 18.39
N PHE A 49 22.86 24.02 18.92
CA PHE A 49 22.91 22.76 19.65
C PHE A 49 21.94 22.76 20.84
N ASN A 50 21.14 21.69 20.95
CA ASN A 50 20.14 21.50 21.97
C ASN A 50 20.32 20.13 22.62
N TYR A 51 20.30 20.07 23.95
CA TYR A 51 20.55 18.90 24.79
C TYR A 51 19.33 18.52 25.64
N ALA A 52 18.13 18.96 25.25
CA ALA A 52 16.90 18.73 26.02
C ALA A 52 16.54 17.24 26.15
N GLU A 53 17.04 16.41 25.23
CA GLU A 53 16.81 14.97 25.23
C GLU A 53 18.09 14.23 25.63
N PRO A 54 18.11 13.51 26.76
CA PRO A 54 19.28 12.76 27.20
C PRO A 54 19.73 11.71 26.15
N GLY A 55 21.04 11.62 25.90
CA GLY A 55 21.60 10.71 24.90
C GLY A 55 21.55 11.21 23.47
N TYR A 56 21.08 12.45 23.25
CA TYR A 56 21.01 13.07 21.92
C TYR A 56 21.52 14.51 21.94
N VAL A 57 22.20 14.89 20.87
CA VAL A 57 22.46 16.28 20.51
C VAL A 57 21.60 16.60 19.30
N GLN A 58 20.67 17.55 19.45
CA GLN A 58 19.93 18.13 18.33
C GLN A 58 20.63 19.40 17.88
N PHE A 59 20.55 19.72 16.60
CA PHE A 59 21.13 20.93 16.03
C PHE A 59 20.40 21.34 14.76
N ASP A 60 20.41 22.61 14.43
CA ASP A 60 19.88 23.10 13.17
C ASP A 60 20.97 23.16 12.11
N TYR A 61 20.58 22.98 10.85
CA TYR A 61 21.47 23.15 9.70
C TYR A 61 20.76 23.90 8.58
N THR A 62 21.52 24.72 7.83
CA THR A 62 20.98 25.48 6.70
C THR A 62 20.91 24.62 5.45
N ALA A 63 20.09 25.00 4.48
CA ALA A 63 20.09 24.38 3.14
C ALA A 63 21.46 24.55 2.46
N LEU A 64 21.73 23.69 1.47
CA LEU A 64 22.82 23.88 0.53
C LEU A 64 22.59 25.16 -0.28
N ASP A 65 23.65 25.87 -0.60
CA ASP A 65 23.58 27.01 -1.52
C ASP A 65 23.24 26.53 -2.95
N GLU A 66 22.62 27.40 -3.73
CA GLU A 66 22.30 27.08 -5.14
C GLU A 66 23.55 26.68 -5.92
N GLY A 67 23.47 25.54 -6.62
CA GLY A 67 24.58 24.95 -7.40
C GLY A 67 25.60 24.16 -6.57
N VAL A 68 25.44 24.03 -5.25
CA VAL A 68 26.26 23.19 -4.40
C VAL A 68 25.58 21.83 -4.21
N GLU A 69 26.22 20.78 -4.71
CA GLU A 69 25.65 19.41 -4.64
C GLU A 69 25.80 18.77 -3.25
N SER A 70 26.91 19.05 -2.57
CA SER A 70 27.18 18.52 -1.23
C SER A 70 28.19 19.37 -0.47
N ARG A 71 28.15 19.28 0.85
CA ARG A 71 29.18 19.82 1.75
C ARG A 71 29.40 18.90 2.92
N SER A 72 30.55 19.00 3.55
CA SER A 72 30.92 18.23 4.72
C SER A 72 31.42 19.15 5.84
N GLY A 73 31.13 18.77 7.08
CA GLY A 73 31.59 19.41 8.29
C GLY A 73 31.82 18.39 9.39
N GLN A 74 32.18 18.87 10.55
CA GLN A 74 32.41 18.00 11.70
C GLN A 74 31.69 18.54 12.95
N ILE A 75 31.14 17.61 13.74
CA ILE A 75 30.67 17.85 15.09
C ILE A 75 31.64 17.12 16.02
N THR A 76 32.22 17.81 16.98
CA THR A 76 33.04 17.22 18.01
C THR A 76 32.24 17.12 19.30
N LEU A 77 32.13 15.91 19.83
CA LEU A 77 31.51 15.63 21.13
C LEU A 77 32.64 15.51 22.18
N SER A 78 32.55 16.31 23.24
CA SER A 78 33.51 16.35 24.32
C SER A 78 32.85 16.07 25.68
N TYR A 79 33.54 15.37 26.56
CA TYR A 79 33.10 15.11 27.91
C TYR A 79 34.32 15.01 28.83
N THR A 80 34.24 15.62 30.02
CA THR A 80 35.37 15.61 30.98
C THR A 80 35.81 14.19 31.34
N GLY A 81 37.05 13.87 31.05
CA GLY A 81 37.67 12.56 31.35
C GLY A 81 37.51 11.52 30.22
N ALA A 82 36.88 11.89 29.09
CA ALA A 82 36.82 11.08 27.88
C ALA A 82 37.64 11.70 26.74
N ALA A 83 38.06 10.88 25.79
CA ALA A 83 38.58 11.37 24.52
C ALA A 83 37.43 11.95 23.68
N ASP A 84 37.70 13.04 22.96
CA ASP A 84 36.72 13.63 22.03
C ASP A 84 36.37 12.65 20.92
N VAL A 85 35.08 12.67 20.53
CA VAL A 85 34.59 11.92 19.37
C VAL A 85 34.23 12.91 18.26
N VAL A 86 34.87 12.76 17.11
CA VAL A 86 34.60 13.56 15.90
C VAL A 86 33.67 12.81 15.02
N VAL A 87 32.53 13.45 14.71
CA VAL A 87 31.51 12.95 13.80
C VAL A 87 31.53 13.77 12.50
N THR A 88 31.79 13.12 11.39
CA THR A 88 31.71 13.74 10.07
C THR A 88 30.24 13.90 9.69
N VAL A 89 29.82 15.12 9.39
CA VAL A 89 28.47 15.45 8.95
C VAL A 89 28.52 15.78 7.46
N ASN A 90 27.83 15.01 6.67
CA ASN A 90 27.71 15.20 5.22
C ASN A 90 26.30 15.72 4.92
N GLN A 91 26.20 16.78 4.11
CA GLN A 91 24.92 17.32 3.66
C GLN A 91 24.83 17.29 2.14
N GLY A 92 23.71 16.76 1.61
CA GLY A 92 23.51 16.58 0.18
C GLY A 92 24.40 15.48 -0.41
N GLY A 93 24.11 15.02 -1.62
CA GLY A 93 24.95 14.20 -2.50
C GLY A 93 25.58 12.91 -1.95
N THR A 94 25.24 12.47 -0.74
CA THR A 94 25.91 11.35 -0.11
C THR A 94 25.49 9.99 -0.62
N MET A 95 24.25 9.83 -1.01
CA MET A 95 23.76 8.62 -1.65
C MET A 95 22.95 8.97 -2.91
N THR A 96 23.31 8.35 -4.02
CA THR A 96 22.55 8.40 -5.26
C THR A 96 22.06 7.01 -5.61
N PHE A 97 21.07 6.93 -6.49
CA PHE A 97 20.51 5.65 -6.94
C PHE A 97 20.56 5.57 -8.48
N GLU A 98 21.02 4.44 -8.98
CA GLU A 98 20.76 4.04 -10.34
C GLU A 98 19.54 3.13 -10.35
N LEU A 99 18.49 3.53 -11.08
CA LEU A 99 17.23 2.81 -11.18
C LEU A 99 17.06 2.30 -12.59
N THR A 100 16.80 1.01 -12.74
CA THR A 100 16.57 0.39 -14.05
C THR A 100 15.31 -0.47 -14.01
N ILE A 101 14.31 -0.13 -14.82
CA ILE A 101 13.15 -0.99 -15.06
C ILE A 101 13.52 -2.01 -16.13
N ASP A 102 13.34 -3.31 -15.85
CA ASP A 102 13.48 -4.33 -16.89
C ASP A 102 12.27 -4.28 -17.84
N PRO A 103 12.44 -3.87 -19.10
CA PRO A 103 11.31 -3.77 -20.04
C PRO A 103 10.57 -5.08 -20.26
N LYS A 104 11.25 -6.24 -20.05
CA LYS A 104 10.63 -7.56 -20.20
C LYS A 104 9.78 -7.96 -19.00
N SER A 105 9.97 -7.31 -17.87
CA SER A 105 9.19 -7.54 -16.65
C SER A 105 7.88 -6.74 -16.60
N ILE A 106 7.73 -5.75 -17.51
CA ILE A 106 6.53 -4.91 -17.51
C ILE A 106 5.33 -5.75 -17.94
N THR A 107 4.31 -5.76 -17.10
CA THR A 107 3.01 -6.40 -17.34
C THR A 107 1.89 -5.37 -17.24
N ALA A 108 0.64 -5.80 -17.32
CA ALA A 108 -0.51 -4.90 -17.13
C ALA A 108 -0.65 -4.42 -15.67
N ASN A 109 0.00 -5.08 -14.73
CA ASN A 109 -0.13 -4.82 -13.30
C ASN A 109 1.19 -4.81 -12.53
N GLY A 110 2.32 -4.74 -13.21
CA GLY A 110 3.59 -4.73 -12.50
C GLY A 110 4.84 -4.62 -13.36
N CYS A 111 5.97 -4.57 -12.67
CA CYS A 111 7.30 -4.60 -13.25
C CYS A 111 8.35 -5.04 -12.21
N ALA A 112 9.59 -5.22 -12.66
CA ALA A 112 10.75 -5.35 -11.80
C ALA A 112 11.67 -4.13 -11.99
N MET A 113 12.03 -3.48 -10.89
CA MET A 113 12.96 -2.36 -10.84
C MET A 113 14.22 -2.77 -10.10
N GLN A 114 15.36 -2.67 -10.77
CA GLN A 114 16.68 -2.79 -10.15
C GLN A 114 17.07 -1.46 -9.52
N ILE A 115 17.55 -1.52 -8.29
CA ILE A 115 17.98 -0.37 -7.48
C ILE A 115 19.45 -0.60 -7.10
N VAL A 116 20.32 0.33 -7.47
CA VAL A 116 21.74 0.29 -7.12
C VAL A 116 22.09 1.59 -6.41
N PRO A 117 22.18 1.59 -5.06
CA PRO A 117 22.60 2.74 -4.29
C PRO A 117 24.12 2.94 -4.40
N SER A 118 24.59 4.18 -4.45
CA SER A 118 26.04 4.49 -4.38
C SER A 118 26.66 4.18 -3.02
N ASN A 119 25.84 4.06 -1.97
CA ASN A 119 26.23 3.62 -0.63
C ASN A 119 25.36 2.46 -0.15
N GLU A 120 25.90 1.25 -0.18
CA GLU A 120 25.19 0.04 0.18
C GLU A 120 24.92 -0.11 1.70
N SER A 121 25.48 0.76 2.53
CA SER A 121 25.29 0.70 3.98
C SER A 121 24.14 1.53 4.50
N GLU A 122 23.61 2.45 3.71
CA GLU A 122 22.47 3.30 4.08
C GLU A 122 21.14 2.68 3.71
N THR A 123 20.07 3.13 4.36
CA THR A 123 18.71 2.64 4.16
C THR A 123 17.91 3.57 3.27
N TYR A 124 16.94 2.99 2.57
CA TYR A 124 16.06 3.73 1.66
C TYR A 124 14.65 3.13 1.60
N LEU A 125 13.68 3.96 1.27
CA LEU A 125 12.34 3.54 0.89
C LEU A 125 12.23 3.41 -0.63
N CYS A 126 11.43 2.45 -1.07
CA CYS A 126 11.12 2.22 -2.48
C CYS A 126 9.66 1.82 -2.62
N ALA A 127 8.96 2.45 -3.55
CA ALA A 127 7.61 2.05 -3.93
C ALA A 127 7.31 2.42 -5.39
N PHE A 128 6.05 2.17 -5.80
CA PHE A 128 5.54 2.48 -7.12
C PHE A 128 4.26 3.29 -6.98
N MET A 129 4.13 4.35 -7.78
CA MET A 129 2.99 5.24 -7.77
C MET A 129 2.68 5.74 -9.19
N THR A 130 1.42 6.05 -9.48
CA THR A 130 1.09 6.63 -10.78
C THR A 130 1.83 7.94 -11.00
N LYS A 131 2.33 8.14 -12.22
CA LYS A 131 3.02 9.36 -12.61
C LYS A 131 2.16 10.60 -12.34
N GLU A 132 0.87 10.54 -12.68
CA GLU A 132 -0.09 11.61 -12.45
C GLU A 132 -0.14 12.05 -10.98
N TYR A 133 -0.19 11.09 -10.04
CA TYR A 133 -0.21 11.39 -8.62
C TYR A 133 1.09 12.04 -8.14
N VAL A 134 2.25 11.49 -8.51
CA VAL A 134 3.54 12.07 -8.10
C VAL A 134 3.72 13.47 -8.69
N ASP A 135 3.37 13.68 -9.96
CA ASP A 135 3.52 14.97 -10.65
C ASP A 135 2.46 16.01 -10.18
N SER A 136 1.47 15.62 -9.39
CA SER A 136 0.50 16.55 -8.80
C SER A 136 1.05 17.37 -7.63
N PHE A 137 2.19 16.98 -7.07
CA PHE A 137 2.83 17.70 -5.98
C PHE A 137 3.68 18.87 -6.50
N GLU A 138 3.76 19.93 -5.70
CA GLU A 138 4.53 21.14 -6.06
C GLU A 138 6.03 20.88 -6.20
N SER A 139 6.55 19.86 -5.50
CA SER A 139 7.96 19.45 -5.55
C SER A 139 8.15 18.00 -5.12
N ASP A 140 9.31 17.43 -5.42
CA ASP A 140 9.70 16.09 -4.98
C ASP A 140 9.75 15.99 -3.45
N GLU A 141 10.14 17.07 -2.76
CA GLU A 141 10.14 17.13 -1.29
C GLU A 141 8.71 17.08 -0.72
N ALA A 142 7.77 17.77 -1.35
CA ALA A 142 6.36 17.75 -0.95
C ALA A 142 5.78 16.33 -1.10
N PHE A 143 6.14 15.64 -2.19
CA PHE A 143 5.78 14.24 -2.37
C PHE A 143 6.39 13.33 -1.30
N ILE A 144 7.70 13.45 -1.01
CA ILE A 144 8.37 12.66 0.04
C ILE A 144 7.69 12.85 1.40
N GLN A 145 7.29 14.07 1.75
CA GLN A 145 6.59 14.32 3.02
C GLN A 145 5.22 13.65 3.05
N ALA A 146 4.46 13.72 1.96
CA ALA A 146 3.16 13.06 1.84
C ALA A 146 3.28 11.52 1.90
N ASP A 147 4.30 10.96 1.26
CA ASP A 147 4.59 9.52 1.29
C ASP A 147 4.94 9.05 2.72
N LEU A 148 5.75 9.81 3.45
CA LEU A 148 6.09 9.49 4.85
C LEU A 148 4.89 9.64 5.79
N GLU A 149 4.00 10.61 5.57
CA GLU A 149 2.77 10.71 6.36
C GLU A 149 1.85 9.52 6.08
N ALA A 150 1.71 9.07 4.83
CA ALA A 150 0.97 7.87 4.49
C ALA A 150 1.59 6.60 5.14
N VAL A 151 2.91 6.50 5.18
CA VAL A 151 3.62 5.40 5.88
C VAL A 151 3.34 5.44 7.38
N LYS A 152 3.28 6.63 7.98
CA LYS A 152 2.93 6.82 9.39
C LYS A 152 1.48 6.42 9.68
N GLU A 153 0.53 6.84 8.86
CA GLU A 153 -0.88 6.43 8.96
C GLU A 153 -1.04 4.90 8.84
N GLN A 154 -0.26 4.27 7.95
CA GLN A 154 -0.22 2.82 7.86
C GLN A 154 0.32 2.15 9.13
N ALA A 155 1.34 2.71 9.77
CA ALA A 155 1.85 2.22 11.05
C ALA A 155 0.77 2.32 12.13
N GLU A 156 0.15 3.48 12.27
CA GLU A 156 -0.92 3.76 13.25
C GLU A 156 -2.12 2.82 13.08
N SER A 157 -2.55 2.58 11.83
CA SER A 157 -3.65 1.64 11.54
C SER A 157 -3.35 0.19 11.95
N ARG A 158 -2.08 -0.16 12.11
CA ARG A 158 -1.60 -1.47 12.57
C ARG A 158 -1.27 -1.49 14.07
N GLY A 159 -1.44 -0.37 14.77
CA GLY A 159 -1.04 -0.22 16.17
C GLY A 159 0.47 -0.25 16.38
N MET A 160 1.26 0.10 15.37
CA MET A 160 2.73 0.10 15.39
C MET A 160 3.27 1.52 15.50
N LYS A 161 4.50 1.67 16.03
CA LYS A 161 5.24 2.92 15.92
C LYS A 161 5.79 3.08 14.51
N LEU A 162 5.94 4.33 14.05
CA LEU A 162 6.54 4.62 12.74
C LEU A 162 7.90 3.92 12.56
N SER A 163 8.78 3.97 13.56
CA SER A 163 10.10 3.35 13.48
C SER A 163 10.06 1.82 13.37
N GLU A 164 9.09 1.17 13.98
CA GLU A 164 8.90 -0.27 13.88
C GLU A 164 8.42 -0.65 12.47
N TRP A 165 7.48 0.13 11.92
CA TRP A 165 6.97 -0.07 10.58
C TRP A 165 8.04 0.24 9.52
N LEU A 166 8.78 1.34 9.67
CA LEU A 166 9.89 1.68 8.77
C LEU A 166 10.99 0.61 8.76
N ASN A 167 11.31 -0.01 9.90
CA ASN A 167 12.27 -1.11 9.92
C ASN A 167 11.84 -2.33 9.09
N ILE A 168 10.54 -2.49 8.83
CA ILE A 168 10.01 -3.54 7.93
C ILE A 168 10.11 -3.10 6.46
N LEU A 169 9.87 -1.82 6.17
CA LEU A 169 9.81 -1.29 4.81
C LEU A 169 11.17 -0.91 4.25
N LEU A 170 12.09 -0.45 5.10
CA LEU A 170 13.38 0.05 4.67
C LEU A 170 14.22 -1.05 4.01
N MET A 171 14.72 -0.72 2.85
CA MET A 171 15.67 -1.54 2.08
C MET A 171 17.10 -1.09 2.31
N LYS A 172 18.06 -1.97 2.01
CA LYS A 172 19.50 -1.72 2.10
C LYS A 172 20.25 -2.48 1.03
N GLY A 173 21.29 -1.86 0.47
CA GLY A 173 22.11 -2.45 -0.59
C GLY A 173 21.38 -2.55 -1.94
N SER A 174 22.05 -3.11 -2.92
CA SER A 174 21.46 -3.33 -4.25
C SER A 174 20.33 -4.37 -4.20
N LYS A 175 19.19 -4.05 -4.78
CA LYS A 175 17.98 -4.89 -4.78
C LYS A 175 17.27 -4.85 -6.13
N THR A 176 16.53 -5.92 -6.40
CA THR A 176 15.45 -5.90 -7.38
C THR A 176 14.14 -5.87 -6.64
N ASN A 177 13.36 -4.81 -6.81
CA ASN A 177 12.01 -4.70 -6.28
C ASN A 177 11.01 -5.04 -7.37
N THR A 178 10.15 -6.02 -7.11
CA THR A 178 9.13 -6.48 -8.05
C THR A 178 7.76 -6.17 -7.49
N VAL A 179 6.90 -5.59 -8.32
CA VAL A 179 5.49 -5.34 -8.03
C VAL A 179 4.63 -6.10 -9.05
N ASP A 180 3.53 -6.67 -8.59
CA ASP A 180 2.57 -7.43 -9.43
C ASP A 180 1.10 -7.12 -9.10
N ASP A 181 0.85 -6.04 -8.35
CA ASP A 181 -0.47 -5.64 -7.88
C ASP A 181 -0.83 -4.17 -8.19
N LEU A 182 -0.14 -3.53 -9.16
CA LEU A 182 -0.52 -2.20 -9.62
C LEU A 182 -1.96 -2.19 -10.15
N SER A 183 -2.73 -1.19 -9.75
CA SER A 183 -4.17 -1.18 -9.99
C SER A 183 -4.58 -0.88 -11.44
N LEU A 184 -3.78 -0.10 -12.17
CA LEU A 184 -4.15 0.42 -13.49
C LEU A 184 -3.22 -0.13 -14.58
N ALA A 185 -3.83 -0.72 -15.61
CA ALA A 185 -3.17 -1.09 -16.86
C ALA A 185 -3.07 0.13 -17.79
N ASN A 186 -2.17 0.06 -18.78
CA ASN A 186 -1.92 1.11 -19.77
C ASN A 186 -1.74 2.50 -19.12
N THR A 187 -1.03 2.55 -17.99
CA THR A 187 -0.87 3.75 -17.17
C THR A 187 0.60 3.99 -16.88
N ALA A 188 1.01 5.24 -16.95
CA ALA A 188 2.36 5.66 -16.60
C ALA A 188 2.53 5.64 -15.06
N TYR A 189 3.63 5.05 -14.62
CA TYR A 189 4.04 4.96 -13.21
C TYR A 189 5.48 5.44 -13.05
N TYR A 190 5.80 5.87 -11.85
CA TYR A 190 7.16 5.93 -11.35
C TYR A 190 7.42 4.77 -10.38
N GLY A 191 8.51 4.02 -10.59
CA GLY A 191 9.22 3.38 -9.51
C GLY A 191 10.12 4.44 -8.88
N TYR A 192 9.99 4.69 -7.58
CA TYR A 192 10.73 5.75 -6.91
C TYR A 192 11.48 5.24 -5.69
N VAL A 193 12.55 5.96 -5.36
CA VAL A 193 13.42 5.66 -4.23
C VAL A 193 13.91 6.96 -3.61
N TYR A 194 14.01 7.01 -2.30
CA TYR A 194 14.73 8.03 -1.56
C TYR A 194 15.35 7.45 -0.30
N GLY A 195 16.52 7.96 0.06
CA GLY A 195 17.18 7.59 1.32
C GLY A 195 16.33 8.01 2.51
N CYS A 196 16.22 7.12 3.51
CA CYS A 196 15.41 7.38 4.70
C CYS A 196 15.96 6.63 5.90
N THR A 197 15.93 7.29 7.07
CA THR A 197 16.30 6.67 8.35
C THR A 197 15.13 5.90 8.95
N SER A 198 15.39 5.09 9.96
CA SER A 198 14.35 4.39 10.75
C SER A 198 13.43 5.34 11.52
N GLU A 199 13.83 6.58 11.71
CA GLU A 199 13.01 7.63 12.34
C GLU A 199 12.15 8.42 11.33
N GLY A 200 12.20 8.05 10.03
CA GLY A 200 11.43 8.72 8.99
C GLY A 200 12.05 10.05 8.53
N VAL A 201 13.38 10.18 8.63
CA VAL A 201 14.09 11.37 8.14
C VAL A 201 14.63 11.08 6.74
N PRO A 202 14.19 11.82 5.69
CA PRO A 202 14.78 11.72 4.35
C PRO A 202 16.27 12.10 4.36
N THR A 203 17.08 11.33 3.66
CA THR A 203 18.54 11.57 3.57
C THR A 203 19.03 11.87 2.17
N THR A 204 18.16 11.73 1.16
CA THR A 204 18.46 12.06 -0.25
C THR A 204 17.27 12.75 -0.90
N ASP A 205 17.48 13.23 -2.12
CA ASP A 205 16.42 13.62 -3.03
C ASP A 205 15.63 12.38 -3.49
N LEU A 206 14.52 12.63 -4.20
CA LEU A 206 13.71 11.60 -4.86
C LEU A 206 14.38 11.17 -6.18
N PHE A 207 14.54 9.87 -6.36
CA PHE A 207 14.97 9.27 -7.61
C PHE A 207 13.78 8.52 -8.23
N LYS A 208 13.55 8.69 -9.52
CA LYS A 208 12.39 8.15 -10.24
C LYS A 208 12.81 7.42 -11.52
N ALA A 209 12.20 6.27 -11.77
CA ALA A 209 12.26 5.58 -13.05
C ALA A 209 10.86 5.44 -13.61
N GLU A 210 10.59 6.02 -14.77
CA GLU A 210 9.29 5.99 -15.43
C GLU A 210 9.11 4.70 -16.22
N PHE A 211 7.91 4.14 -16.17
CA PHE A 211 7.47 3.06 -17.04
C PHE A 211 5.95 3.15 -17.26
N THR A 212 5.47 2.47 -18.30
CA THR A 212 4.04 2.36 -18.56
C THR A 212 3.64 0.89 -18.49
N THR A 213 2.65 0.55 -17.66
CA THR A 213 2.10 -0.80 -17.59
C THR A 213 1.53 -1.20 -18.95
N GLN A 214 1.60 -2.48 -19.29
CA GLN A 214 1.03 -2.98 -20.52
C GLN A 214 -0.50 -2.83 -20.54
N ASN A 215 -1.07 -2.78 -21.72
CA ASN A 215 -2.51 -2.92 -21.87
C ASN A 215 -2.93 -4.37 -21.56
N VAL A 216 -4.14 -4.55 -21.04
CA VAL A 216 -4.76 -5.87 -20.95
C VAL A 216 -5.27 -6.24 -22.35
N GLU A 217 -4.91 -7.43 -22.83
CA GLU A 217 -5.40 -7.94 -24.08
C GLU A 217 -6.86 -8.40 -23.89
N MET A 218 -7.80 -7.60 -24.40
CA MET A 218 -9.23 -7.89 -24.29
C MET A 218 -9.61 -9.02 -25.24
N THR A 219 -10.50 -9.89 -24.77
CA THR A 219 -11.06 -11.01 -25.54
C THR A 219 -12.52 -10.76 -25.88
N ASP A 220 -13.02 -11.43 -26.90
CA ASP A 220 -14.43 -11.40 -27.30
C ASP A 220 -15.32 -12.35 -26.45
N LEU A 221 -14.86 -12.69 -25.25
CA LEU A 221 -15.56 -13.59 -24.34
C LEU A 221 -16.88 -12.95 -23.90
N THR A 222 -17.96 -13.66 -24.12
CA THR A 222 -19.31 -13.30 -23.67
C THR A 222 -19.89 -14.41 -22.79
N PHE A 223 -20.93 -14.07 -22.04
CA PHE A 223 -21.59 -15.00 -21.12
C PHE A 223 -23.08 -15.03 -21.34
N THR A 224 -23.66 -16.20 -21.26
CA THR A 224 -25.10 -16.38 -21.06
C THR A 224 -25.32 -16.68 -19.58
N VAL A 225 -26.04 -15.78 -18.90
CA VAL A 225 -26.39 -15.94 -17.49
C VAL A 225 -27.88 -16.22 -17.41
N THR A 226 -28.25 -17.25 -16.68
CA THR A 226 -29.66 -17.53 -16.36
C THR A 226 -29.80 -17.73 -14.88
N SER A 227 -30.80 -17.10 -14.28
CA SER A 227 -31.04 -17.19 -12.85
C SER A 227 -32.52 -17.53 -12.59
N LYS A 228 -32.75 -18.30 -11.54
CA LYS A 228 -34.11 -18.57 -11.07
C LYS A 228 -34.09 -18.87 -9.59
N GLN A 229 -35.10 -18.40 -8.89
CA GLN A 229 -35.36 -18.82 -7.53
C GLN A 229 -35.84 -20.28 -7.53
N VAL A 230 -35.29 -21.07 -6.62
CA VAL A 230 -35.67 -22.47 -6.40
C VAL A 230 -35.89 -22.70 -4.93
N ASN A 231 -36.95 -23.43 -4.59
CA ASN A 231 -37.17 -23.87 -3.22
C ASN A 231 -36.35 -25.15 -3.01
N ALA A 232 -35.39 -25.12 -2.12
CA ALA A 232 -34.63 -26.30 -1.72
C ALA A 232 -35.11 -26.73 -0.31
N ASP A 233 -35.36 -28.03 -0.15
CA ASP A 233 -35.67 -28.64 1.14
C ASP A 233 -34.51 -29.57 1.52
N PRO A 234 -34.01 -29.58 2.75
CA PRO A 234 -34.32 -28.77 3.93
C PRO A 234 -33.38 -27.57 4.10
N TYR A 235 -33.82 -26.54 4.81
CA TYR A 235 -33.07 -25.32 5.08
C TYR A 235 -32.23 -25.47 6.34
N PRO A 236 -30.90 -25.55 6.23
CA PRO A 236 -30.08 -25.63 7.44
C PRO A 236 -30.10 -24.36 8.29
N ASP A 237 -30.46 -23.19 7.70
CA ASP A 237 -30.24 -21.87 8.31
C ASP A 237 -31.50 -20.98 8.38
N ASN A 238 -32.70 -21.54 8.37
CA ASN A 238 -33.97 -20.80 8.38
C ASN A 238 -34.15 -19.81 7.22
N ASN A 239 -33.37 -19.91 6.14
CA ASN A 239 -33.54 -19.11 4.95
C ASN A 239 -34.12 -19.95 3.82
N PRO A 240 -35.39 -19.75 3.45
CA PRO A 240 -36.09 -20.57 2.46
C PRO A 240 -35.66 -20.24 1.01
N TYR A 241 -34.68 -19.37 0.80
CA TYR A 241 -34.39 -18.87 -0.53
C TYR A 241 -33.08 -19.41 -1.06
N ASN A 242 -33.20 -20.10 -2.19
CA ASN A 242 -32.05 -20.47 -3.02
C ASN A 242 -32.25 -19.88 -4.40
N VAL A 243 -31.17 -19.39 -4.99
CA VAL A 243 -31.14 -18.94 -6.39
C VAL A 243 -30.17 -19.81 -7.14
N GLU A 244 -30.67 -20.55 -8.12
CA GLU A 244 -29.84 -21.26 -9.07
C GLU A 244 -29.39 -20.29 -10.15
N VAL A 245 -28.09 -20.11 -10.33
CA VAL A 245 -27.49 -19.32 -11.40
C VAL A 245 -26.67 -20.25 -12.28
N THR A 246 -26.97 -20.28 -13.57
CA THR A 246 -26.18 -20.99 -14.57
C THR A 246 -25.48 -19.99 -15.46
N ILE A 247 -24.17 -20.13 -15.60
CA ILE A 247 -23.31 -19.26 -16.38
C ILE A 247 -22.60 -20.11 -17.44
N THR A 248 -22.80 -19.74 -18.70
CA THR A 248 -22.20 -20.41 -19.85
C THR A 248 -21.35 -19.41 -20.63
N PRO A 249 -20.00 -19.53 -20.60
CA PRO A 249 -19.12 -18.68 -21.39
C PRO A 249 -19.17 -19.09 -22.87
N SER A 250 -19.00 -18.13 -23.80
CA SER A 250 -18.94 -18.39 -25.25
C SER A 250 -17.70 -19.22 -25.65
N ASN A 251 -16.65 -19.19 -24.85
CA ASN A 251 -15.46 -20.03 -24.97
C ASN A 251 -15.29 -20.86 -23.69
N PRO A 252 -15.47 -22.20 -23.75
CA PRO A 252 -15.38 -23.06 -22.56
C PRO A 252 -13.97 -23.17 -21.97
N ASP A 253 -12.93 -22.83 -22.73
CA ASP A 253 -11.54 -22.89 -22.27
C ASP A 253 -11.09 -21.58 -21.62
N ALA A 254 -11.89 -20.50 -21.74
CA ALA A 254 -11.57 -19.22 -21.13
C ALA A 254 -11.72 -19.29 -19.60
N LYS A 255 -10.83 -18.57 -18.92
CA LYS A 255 -10.91 -18.37 -17.47
C LYS A 255 -11.77 -17.17 -17.14
N TRP A 256 -12.58 -17.29 -16.09
CA TRP A 256 -13.52 -16.25 -15.73
C TRP A 256 -13.87 -16.26 -14.24
N MET A 257 -14.44 -15.17 -13.78
CA MET A 257 -14.95 -15.00 -12.43
C MET A 257 -16.45 -14.67 -12.42
N PHE A 258 -17.07 -14.97 -11.28
CA PHE A 258 -18.44 -14.63 -10.93
C PHE A 258 -18.48 -13.90 -9.61
N SER A 259 -19.30 -12.86 -9.54
CA SER A 259 -19.58 -12.13 -8.31
C SER A 259 -21.03 -11.75 -8.19
N THR A 260 -21.49 -11.55 -6.96
CA THR A 260 -22.84 -11.12 -6.63
C THR A 260 -22.82 -9.92 -5.72
N MET A 261 -23.76 -9.01 -5.89
CA MET A 261 -23.98 -7.90 -4.98
C MET A 261 -25.46 -7.62 -4.79
N ASN A 262 -25.85 -7.35 -3.54
CA ASN A 262 -27.16 -6.83 -3.23
C ASN A 262 -27.34 -5.44 -3.85
N SER A 263 -28.46 -5.22 -4.54
CA SER A 263 -28.71 -3.97 -5.26
C SER A 263 -28.84 -2.76 -4.33
N TYR A 264 -29.30 -2.97 -3.09
CA TYR A 264 -29.38 -1.90 -2.09
C TYR A 264 -27.96 -1.44 -1.69
N VAL A 265 -27.03 -2.36 -1.37
CA VAL A 265 -25.65 -2.02 -1.04
C VAL A 265 -24.98 -1.30 -2.20
N TYR A 266 -25.14 -1.80 -3.42
CA TYR A 266 -24.63 -1.19 -4.63
C TYR A 266 -25.09 0.27 -4.83
N LYS A 267 -26.36 0.56 -4.54
CA LYS A 267 -26.92 1.91 -4.65
C LYS A 267 -26.52 2.84 -3.49
N VAL A 268 -26.48 2.31 -2.26
CA VAL A 268 -26.12 3.12 -1.07
C VAL A 268 -24.66 3.54 -1.10
N ASP A 269 -23.77 2.67 -1.57
CA ASP A 269 -22.34 2.96 -1.68
C ASP A 269 -22.01 3.75 -2.97
N GLU A 270 -23.02 4.12 -3.78
CA GLU A 270 -22.90 4.87 -5.03
C GLU A 270 -21.88 4.27 -6.02
N TRP A 271 -21.67 2.96 -5.95
CA TRP A 271 -20.73 2.26 -6.83
C TRP A 271 -21.13 2.36 -8.29
N THR A 272 -20.16 2.61 -9.15
CA THR A 272 -20.30 2.32 -10.58
C THR A 272 -19.85 0.87 -10.85
N SER A 273 -20.36 0.26 -11.90
CA SER A 273 -19.91 -1.09 -12.33
C SER A 273 -18.40 -1.13 -12.53
N LYS A 274 -17.82 -0.05 -13.04
CA LYS A 274 -16.37 0.07 -13.24
C LYS A 274 -15.59 0.02 -11.93
N GLU A 275 -15.99 0.80 -10.94
CA GLU A 275 -15.33 0.84 -9.61
C GLU A 275 -15.44 -0.50 -8.91
N TYR A 276 -16.61 -1.12 -8.95
CA TYR A 276 -16.81 -2.44 -8.36
C TYR A 276 -15.96 -3.52 -9.04
N LEU A 277 -15.87 -3.52 -10.36
CA LEU A 277 -15.00 -4.46 -11.09
C LEU A 277 -13.51 -4.23 -10.77
N GLN A 278 -13.08 -2.98 -10.59
CA GLN A 278 -11.72 -2.67 -10.16
C GLN A 278 -11.41 -3.23 -8.75
N GLU A 279 -12.36 -3.10 -7.82
CA GLU A 279 -12.22 -3.66 -6.48
C GLU A 279 -12.18 -5.20 -6.51
N LEU A 280 -13.05 -5.82 -7.29
CA LEU A 280 -13.04 -7.27 -7.50
C LEU A 280 -11.71 -7.75 -8.08
N GLN A 281 -11.16 -7.04 -9.06
CA GLN A 281 -9.86 -7.34 -9.65
C GLN A 281 -8.74 -7.21 -8.62
N SER A 282 -8.71 -6.12 -7.84
CA SER A 282 -7.74 -5.90 -6.77
C SER A 282 -7.81 -7.01 -5.71
N SER A 283 -9.03 -7.38 -5.30
CA SER A 283 -9.26 -8.48 -4.36
C SER A 283 -8.80 -9.83 -4.93
N ALA A 284 -9.09 -10.11 -6.20
CA ALA A 284 -8.69 -11.35 -6.86
C ALA A 284 -7.17 -11.47 -6.98
N ARG A 285 -6.45 -10.40 -7.29
CA ARG A 285 -4.98 -10.38 -7.32
C ARG A 285 -4.36 -10.72 -5.96
N LYS A 286 -4.95 -10.21 -4.87
CA LYS A 286 -4.49 -10.47 -3.50
C LYS A 286 -4.80 -11.88 -3.02
N GLN A 287 -6.01 -12.37 -3.30
CA GLN A 287 -6.50 -13.66 -2.80
C GLN A 287 -6.19 -14.84 -3.73
N ARG A 288 -5.93 -14.57 -5.00
CA ARG A 288 -5.65 -15.56 -6.06
C ARG A 288 -6.64 -16.73 -6.06
N PRO A 289 -7.95 -16.45 -6.17
CA PRO A 289 -8.97 -17.50 -6.16
C PRO A 289 -8.83 -18.39 -7.40
N THR A 290 -9.33 -19.60 -7.31
CA THR A 290 -9.46 -20.48 -8.48
C THR A 290 -10.45 -19.87 -9.46
N LEU A 291 -10.02 -19.63 -10.71
CA LEU A 291 -10.87 -19.14 -11.77
C LEU A 291 -11.72 -20.27 -12.34
N TYR A 292 -12.93 -19.93 -12.75
CA TYR A 292 -13.84 -20.88 -13.39
C TYR A 292 -13.47 -21.09 -14.87
N GLN A 293 -13.84 -22.25 -15.41
CA GLN A 293 -13.78 -22.58 -16.83
C GLN A 293 -15.05 -23.37 -17.20
N GLY A 294 -15.49 -23.27 -18.44
CA GLY A 294 -16.69 -23.92 -18.93
C GLY A 294 -17.96 -23.44 -18.22
N GLU A 295 -19.07 -24.15 -18.46
CA GLU A 295 -20.35 -23.87 -17.80
C GLU A 295 -20.29 -24.18 -16.32
N GLN A 296 -20.80 -23.27 -15.50
CA GLN A 296 -20.92 -23.44 -14.05
C GLN A 296 -22.36 -23.23 -13.60
N LYS A 297 -22.74 -23.99 -12.56
CA LYS A 297 -24.01 -23.84 -11.85
C LYS A 297 -23.75 -23.53 -10.40
N PHE A 298 -24.32 -22.45 -9.92
CA PHE A 298 -24.20 -22.01 -8.54
C PHE A 298 -25.57 -22.11 -7.86
N MET A 299 -25.57 -22.67 -6.66
CA MET A 299 -26.70 -22.57 -5.77
C MET A 299 -26.36 -21.53 -4.70
N LEU A 300 -26.95 -20.34 -4.81
CA LEU A 300 -26.73 -19.23 -3.88
C LEU A 300 -27.74 -19.32 -2.75
N ASN A 301 -27.25 -19.27 -1.53
CA ASN A 301 -28.06 -19.23 -0.31
C ASN A 301 -27.29 -18.55 0.82
N THR A 302 -27.85 -18.49 2.02
CA THR A 302 -27.24 -17.84 3.17
C THR A 302 -25.97 -18.50 3.69
N SER A 303 -25.76 -19.79 3.42
CA SER A 303 -24.60 -20.54 3.93
C SER A 303 -23.38 -20.47 3.04
N LEU A 304 -23.52 -20.00 1.80
CA LEU A 304 -22.42 -19.92 0.82
C LEU A 304 -21.68 -18.58 0.85
N LYS A 305 -20.50 -18.57 0.28
CA LYS A 305 -19.67 -17.37 0.14
C LYS A 305 -20.38 -16.25 -0.61
N ASN A 306 -21.16 -16.61 -1.64
CA ASN A 306 -22.02 -15.69 -2.38
C ASN A 306 -23.46 -15.83 -1.86
N ARG A 307 -23.82 -14.99 -0.91
CA ARG A 307 -25.11 -15.10 -0.20
C ARG A 307 -26.19 -14.28 -0.88
N VAL A 308 -27.40 -14.83 -0.89
CA VAL A 308 -28.61 -14.12 -1.25
C VAL A 308 -29.59 -14.17 -0.09
N TRP A 309 -30.29 -13.07 0.15
CA TRP A 309 -31.27 -12.92 1.22
C TRP A 309 -32.64 -12.64 0.62
N GLY A 310 -33.68 -13.16 1.21
CA GLY A 310 -35.05 -12.85 0.81
C GLY A 310 -35.36 -11.35 0.88
N GLY A 311 -36.23 -10.88 0.01
CA GLY A 311 -36.65 -9.48 -0.06
C GLY A 311 -35.64 -8.52 -0.71
N ASN A 312 -34.56 -9.03 -1.33
CA ASN A 312 -33.56 -8.20 -1.97
C ASN A 312 -33.36 -8.59 -3.43
N ASP A 313 -33.07 -7.58 -4.24
CA ASP A 313 -32.61 -7.75 -5.61
C ASP A 313 -31.08 -7.90 -5.65
N TYR A 314 -30.57 -8.56 -6.67
CA TYR A 314 -29.16 -8.82 -6.83
C TYR A 314 -28.67 -8.50 -8.23
N TYR A 315 -27.42 -8.05 -8.31
CA TYR A 315 -26.64 -8.06 -9.54
C TYR A 315 -25.72 -9.28 -9.54
N PHE A 316 -25.66 -9.93 -10.68
CA PHE A 316 -24.73 -11.02 -10.96
C PHE A 316 -23.78 -10.57 -12.06
N TRP A 317 -22.48 -10.59 -11.78
CA TRP A 317 -21.44 -10.20 -12.73
C TRP A 317 -20.59 -11.38 -13.12
N CYS A 318 -20.34 -11.51 -14.44
CA CYS A 318 -19.42 -12.47 -15.00
C CYS A 318 -18.45 -11.75 -15.92
N PHE A 319 -17.19 -12.02 -15.80
CA PHE A 319 -16.15 -11.40 -16.62
C PHE A 319 -14.99 -12.36 -16.81
N GLY A 320 -14.33 -12.28 -17.98
CA GLY A 320 -13.10 -13.00 -18.26
C GLY A 320 -11.95 -12.47 -17.42
N MET A 321 -11.03 -13.36 -17.09
CA MET A 321 -9.88 -13.01 -16.27
C MET A 321 -8.65 -13.80 -16.72
N ASP A 322 -7.52 -13.12 -16.90
CA ASP A 322 -6.26 -13.76 -17.25
C ASP A 322 -5.56 -14.39 -16.03
N ASP A 323 -4.42 -15.05 -16.25
CA ASP A 323 -3.64 -15.72 -15.21
C ASP A 323 -3.01 -14.76 -14.18
N ASN A 324 -2.96 -13.47 -14.50
CA ASN A 324 -2.51 -12.41 -13.61
C ASN A 324 -3.67 -11.69 -12.91
N TYR A 325 -4.88 -12.23 -13.04
CA TYR A 325 -6.10 -11.67 -12.48
C TYR A 325 -6.44 -10.27 -13.01
N ASN A 326 -6.16 -10.03 -14.29
CA ASN A 326 -6.67 -8.86 -15.00
C ASN A 326 -8.00 -9.22 -15.65
N ILE A 327 -8.99 -8.32 -15.53
CA ILE A 327 -10.24 -8.45 -16.27
C ILE A 327 -9.92 -8.25 -17.75
N ASN A 328 -10.26 -9.23 -18.59
CA ASN A 328 -9.89 -9.28 -19.99
C ASN A 328 -11.09 -9.52 -20.94
N SER A 329 -12.29 -9.29 -20.47
CA SER A 329 -13.49 -9.24 -21.31
C SER A 329 -14.43 -8.13 -20.84
N GLU A 330 -15.40 -7.77 -21.69
CA GLU A 330 -16.59 -7.07 -21.20
C GLU A 330 -17.28 -7.90 -20.13
N ASN A 331 -17.90 -7.24 -19.15
CA ASN A 331 -18.69 -7.93 -18.14
C ASN A 331 -20.10 -8.22 -18.67
N ALA A 332 -20.59 -9.40 -18.35
CA ALA A 332 -22.03 -9.67 -18.41
C ALA A 332 -22.64 -9.35 -17.06
N GLU A 333 -23.68 -8.55 -17.07
CA GLU A 333 -24.45 -8.16 -15.89
C GLU A 333 -25.88 -8.69 -16.03
N GLU A 334 -26.33 -9.45 -15.06
CA GLU A 334 -27.69 -9.91 -14.93
C GLU A 334 -28.29 -9.34 -13.65
N TYR A 335 -29.41 -8.62 -13.81
CA TYR A 335 -30.19 -8.12 -12.69
C TYR A 335 -31.25 -9.15 -12.32
N PHE A 336 -31.10 -9.75 -11.17
CA PHE A 336 -32.08 -10.67 -10.61
C PHE A 336 -33.10 -9.89 -9.78
N ASN A 337 -34.32 -9.80 -10.30
CA ASN A 337 -35.42 -9.06 -9.69
C ASN A 337 -36.04 -9.87 -8.54
N GLY A 338 -35.40 -9.77 -7.40
CA GLY A 338 -35.94 -10.20 -6.14
C GLY A 338 -35.80 -11.68 -5.79
N VAL A 339 -35.28 -11.93 -4.64
CA VAL A 339 -35.47 -13.19 -3.93
C VAL A 339 -36.71 -13.02 -3.07
N TYR A 340 -37.88 -13.19 -3.71
CA TYR A 340 -39.16 -12.98 -3.01
C TYR A 340 -39.60 -14.22 -2.23
N PRO A 341 -40.37 -14.01 -1.14
CA PRO A 341 -40.98 -15.10 -0.43
C PRO A 341 -41.84 -15.96 -1.35
N ALA A 342 -41.87 -17.25 -1.10
CA ALA A 342 -42.87 -18.11 -1.67
C ALA A 342 -44.30 -17.58 -1.30
N GLU A 343 -45.34 -17.95 -2.07
CA GLU A 343 -46.72 -17.50 -1.84
C GLU A 343 -47.18 -17.62 -0.37
N GLU A 344 -46.65 -18.57 0.38
CA GLU A 344 -46.90 -18.74 1.79
C GLU A 344 -46.44 -17.55 2.69
N PHE A 345 -45.53 -16.70 2.21
CA PHE A 345 -45.08 -15.50 2.90
C PHE A 345 -45.85 -14.23 2.48
N GLU A 346 -46.71 -14.31 1.51
CA GLU A 346 -47.66 -13.23 1.17
C GLU A 346 -48.80 -13.13 2.21
N SER A 347 -48.95 -14.17 3.04
CA SER A 347 -49.90 -14.14 4.19
C SER A 347 -49.45 -13.15 5.27
N GLU A 348 -50.37 -12.62 6.06
CA GLU A 348 -50.03 -11.72 7.18
C GLU A 348 -49.08 -12.38 8.19
N GLU A 349 -49.22 -13.70 8.41
CA GLU A 349 -48.28 -14.46 9.27
C GLU A 349 -46.90 -14.57 8.64
N GLY A 350 -46.80 -14.73 7.32
CA GLY A 350 -45.56 -14.73 6.58
C GLY A 350 -44.87 -13.36 6.62
N LYS A 351 -45.58 -12.27 6.46
CA LYS A 351 -45.08 -10.91 6.59
C LYS A 351 -44.53 -10.59 7.98
N GLU A 352 -45.25 -11.06 9.03
CA GLU A 352 -44.78 -10.93 10.42
C GLU A 352 -43.50 -11.74 10.66
N LEU A 353 -43.37 -12.92 10.04
CA LEU A 353 -42.16 -13.73 10.11
C LEU A 353 -40.98 -13.02 9.42
N LEU A 354 -41.15 -12.47 8.22
CA LEU A 354 -40.14 -11.71 7.51
C LEU A 354 -39.67 -10.49 8.33
N LYS A 355 -40.61 -9.76 8.90
CA LYS A 355 -40.32 -8.64 9.78
C LYS A 355 -39.55 -9.06 11.04
N SER A 356 -39.86 -10.21 11.61
CA SER A 356 -39.12 -10.76 12.76
C SER A 356 -37.70 -11.17 12.42
N LEU A 357 -37.42 -11.46 11.15
CA LEU A 357 -36.10 -11.78 10.62
C LEU A 357 -35.32 -10.54 10.17
N GLY A 358 -35.89 -9.32 10.36
CA GLY A 358 -35.24 -8.05 9.98
C GLY A 358 -35.28 -7.79 8.47
N ILE A 359 -36.15 -8.47 7.74
CA ILE A 359 -36.36 -8.28 6.31
C ILE A 359 -37.49 -7.25 6.17
N GLU A 360 -37.12 -5.99 5.96
CA GLU A 360 -38.07 -4.89 5.70
C GLU A 360 -38.20 -4.67 4.19
N GLY A 361 -39.40 -4.78 3.67
CA GLY A 361 -39.77 -4.48 2.29
C GLY A 361 -41.24 -4.17 2.19
N ASP A 362 -41.67 -3.36 1.22
CA ASP A 362 -43.08 -3.20 0.83
C ASP A 362 -43.49 -4.46 0.07
N TYR A 363 -44.08 -5.43 0.77
CA TYR A 363 -44.56 -6.70 0.25
C TYR A 363 -46.03 -6.60 -0.20
#